data_a518db62af4520b00bdd27281907386c
#
_entry.id   a518db62af4520b00bdd27281907386c
#
_cell.length_a   1.000
_cell.length_b   1.000
_cell.length_c   1.000
_cell.angle_alpha   90.00
_cell.angle_beta   90.00
_cell.angle_gamma   90.00
#
_symmetry.space_group_name_H-M   'P 1'
#
loop_
_entity.id
_entity.type
_entity.pdbx_description
1 polymer ?
#
loop_
_entity_poly.entity_id
_entity_poly.type
_entity_poly.pdbx_seq_one_letter_code
_entity_poly.pdbx_strand_id
1 'polypeptide(L)'
;MALWHLHRDDPHPEKNTVRGFLTFLGDGPPVVLQTVENLQRRIVTGTYQCVRDFWHGGQLETFEIIWPWDEDGDGQPDRDRLLCHPANAVRNRGGELILLGCVAPGLERVDDVWETFPGQDPHELARKLPGVSSSRTAFKRFMEATGELDSFELEITELTPGAG
;
A
#
# COMPACT_ATOMS: atom_id res chain seq x y z
N MET A 1 -19.36 1.49 -8.95
CA MET A 1 -18.22 2.26 -9.49
C MET A 1 -17.16 2.43 -8.40
N ALA A 2 -15.90 2.20 -8.74
CA ALA A 2 -14.82 2.33 -7.78
C ALA A 2 -14.69 3.78 -7.26
N LEU A 3 -14.47 3.95 -5.96
CA LEU A 3 -14.21 5.24 -5.33
C LEU A 3 -12.74 5.63 -5.43
N TRP A 4 -11.86 4.64 -5.40
CA TRP A 4 -10.43 4.80 -5.52
C TRP A 4 -9.87 3.89 -6.62
N HIS A 5 -8.87 4.38 -7.34
CA HIS A 5 -8.12 3.63 -8.34
C HIS A 5 -6.64 3.62 -7.97
N LEU A 6 -6.09 2.43 -7.73
CA LEU A 6 -4.67 2.19 -7.55
C LEU A 6 -4.05 1.73 -8.88
N HIS A 7 -3.13 2.50 -9.42
CA HIS A 7 -2.37 2.12 -10.62
C HIS A 7 -0.89 1.97 -10.29
N ARG A 8 -0.34 0.78 -10.52
CA ARG A 8 1.07 0.47 -10.31
C ARG A 8 1.86 0.67 -11.60
N ASP A 9 2.88 1.51 -11.58
CA ASP A 9 3.65 1.90 -12.75
C ASP A 9 5.17 1.85 -12.57
N ASP A 10 5.66 1.56 -11.36
CA ASP A 10 7.07 1.66 -11.02
C ASP A 10 7.56 0.46 -10.17
N PRO A 11 7.78 -0.71 -10.82
CA PRO A 11 8.26 -1.90 -10.14
C PRO A 11 9.79 -1.87 -9.94
N HIS A 12 10.24 -2.32 -8.77
CA HIS A 12 11.62 -2.51 -8.38
C HIS A 12 11.84 -3.95 -7.90
N PRO A 13 11.98 -4.94 -8.81
CA PRO A 13 12.05 -6.36 -8.43
C PRO A 13 13.20 -6.70 -7.50
N GLU A 14 14.36 -6.07 -7.69
CA GLU A 14 15.57 -6.26 -6.88
C GLU A 14 15.42 -5.77 -5.44
N LYS A 15 14.43 -4.94 -5.17
CA LYS A 15 14.08 -4.40 -3.85
C LYS A 15 12.73 -4.89 -3.35
N ASN A 16 12.12 -5.85 -4.05
CA ASN A 16 10.79 -6.37 -3.72
C ASN A 16 9.76 -5.26 -3.47
N THR A 17 9.81 -4.22 -4.26
CA THR A 17 8.98 -3.01 -4.11
C THR A 17 8.28 -2.69 -5.40
N VAL A 18 7.03 -2.25 -5.32
CA VAL A 18 6.33 -1.59 -6.42
C VAL A 18 5.72 -0.29 -5.90
N ARG A 19 5.85 0.76 -6.69
CA ARG A 19 5.19 2.04 -6.45
C ARG A 19 4.10 2.27 -7.48
N GLY A 20 3.15 3.06 -7.11
CA GLY A 20 2.04 3.46 -7.94
C GLY A 20 1.43 4.75 -7.46
N PHE A 21 0.23 5.02 -7.88
CA PHE A 21 -0.56 6.14 -7.39
C PHE A 21 -2.01 5.74 -7.18
N LEU A 22 -2.60 6.36 -6.18
CA LEU A 22 -3.97 6.15 -5.74
C LEU A 22 -4.77 7.41 -6.06
N THR A 23 -5.75 7.30 -6.93
CA THR A 23 -6.57 8.42 -7.41
C THR A 23 -7.98 8.30 -6.84
N PHE A 24 -8.45 9.39 -6.23
CA PHE A 24 -9.84 9.52 -5.78
C PHE A 24 -10.76 9.79 -6.97
N LEU A 25 -11.81 8.98 -7.10
CA LEU A 25 -12.78 9.05 -8.21
C LEU A 25 -14.15 9.57 -7.76
N GLY A 26 -14.30 9.92 -6.49
CA GLY A 26 -15.56 10.44 -5.95
C GLY A 26 -15.79 11.92 -6.27
N ASP A 27 -16.96 12.40 -5.85
CA ASP A 27 -17.32 13.80 -5.96
C ASP A 27 -16.57 14.63 -4.93
N GLY A 28 -15.79 15.59 -5.38
CA GLY A 28 -15.00 16.45 -4.51
C GLY A 28 -13.69 16.91 -5.16
N PRO A 29 -12.82 17.60 -4.41
CA PRO A 29 -11.52 17.97 -4.92
C PRO A 29 -10.70 16.75 -5.33
N PRO A 30 -9.98 16.79 -6.46
CA PRO A 30 -9.15 15.66 -6.88
C PRO A 30 -8.04 15.38 -5.85
N VAL A 31 -7.87 14.11 -5.52
CA VAL A 31 -6.78 13.65 -4.64
C VAL A 31 -6.01 12.57 -5.40
N VAL A 32 -4.69 12.77 -5.51
CA VAL A 32 -3.76 11.77 -6.05
C VAL A 32 -2.65 11.58 -5.02
N LEU A 33 -2.46 10.35 -4.57
CA LEU A 33 -1.43 9.97 -3.62
C LEU A 33 -0.48 8.97 -4.26
N GLN A 34 0.80 9.06 -3.93
CA GLN A 34 1.76 8.01 -4.30
C GLN A 34 1.54 6.79 -3.41
N THR A 35 1.97 5.61 -3.86
CA THR A 35 1.87 4.38 -3.06
C THR A 35 3.17 3.58 -3.10
N VAL A 36 3.39 2.79 -2.05
CA VAL A 36 4.41 1.75 -1.99
C VAL A 36 3.79 0.46 -1.48
N GLU A 37 4.16 -0.66 -2.11
CA GLU A 37 3.70 -2.00 -1.77
C GLU A 37 4.85 -3.01 -1.89
N ASN A 38 4.69 -4.16 -1.24
CA ASN A 38 5.56 -5.32 -1.43
C ASN A 38 5.22 -5.99 -2.78
N LEU A 39 6.16 -6.02 -3.71
CA LEU A 39 5.93 -6.52 -5.07
C LEU A 39 5.51 -7.99 -5.11
N GLN A 40 6.14 -8.85 -4.28
CA GLN A 40 5.84 -10.28 -4.25
C GLN A 40 4.52 -10.61 -3.54
N ARG A 41 4.10 -9.75 -2.62
CA ARG A 41 2.89 -9.95 -1.79
C ARG A 41 1.73 -9.05 -2.20
N ARG A 42 1.89 -8.24 -3.25
CA ARG A 42 0.83 -7.33 -3.69
C ARG A 42 -0.46 -8.09 -4.03
N ILE A 43 -1.56 -7.41 -3.83
CA ILE A 43 -2.87 -7.89 -4.27
C ILE A 43 -2.89 -7.90 -5.80
N VAL A 44 -3.40 -8.96 -6.41
CA VAL A 44 -3.55 -9.04 -7.88
C VAL A 44 -4.48 -7.95 -8.40
N THR A 45 -4.35 -7.59 -9.68
CA THR A 45 -5.24 -6.61 -10.32
C THR A 45 -6.69 -7.06 -10.27
N GLY A 46 -7.61 -6.13 -10.13
CA GLY A 46 -9.04 -6.40 -10.03
C GLY A 46 -9.79 -5.31 -9.28
N THR A 47 -11.04 -5.57 -8.96
CA THR A 47 -11.89 -4.68 -8.16
C THR A 47 -12.20 -5.35 -6.83
N TYR A 48 -12.00 -4.61 -5.75
CA TYR A 48 -12.10 -5.11 -4.39
C TYR A 48 -13.04 -4.26 -3.54
N GLN A 49 -13.75 -4.90 -2.63
CA GLN A 49 -14.43 -4.18 -1.56
C GLN A 49 -13.43 -3.82 -0.48
N CYS A 50 -13.48 -2.59 -0.02
CA CYS A 50 -12.75 -2.11 1.14
C CYS A 50 -13.77 -1.80 2.25
N VAL A 51 -13.52 -2.31 3.45
CA VAL A 51 -14.41 -2.15 4.60
C VAL A 51 -13.67 -1.45 5.73
N ARG A 52 -14.35 -0.52 6.39
CA ARG A 52 -13.77 0.22 7.52
C ARG A 52 -13.34 -0.74 8.62
N ASP A 53 -12.14 -0.56 9.11
CA ASP A 53 -11.51 -1.42 10.12
C ASP A 53 -10.55 -0.60 10.99
N PHE A 54 -9.89 -1.25 11.93
CA PHE A 54 -8.95 -0.62 12.83
C PHE A 54 -7.59 -1.33 12.79
N TRP A 55 -6.52 -0.57 12.51
CA TRP A 55 -5.15 -1.06 12.54
C TRP A 55 -4.57 -0.95 13.95
N HIS A 56 -4.54 -2.07 14.67
CA HIS A 56 -4.07 -2.11 16.06
C HIS A 56 -2.59 -1.75 16.21
N GLY A 57 -1.74 -2.12 15.26
CA GLY A 57 -0.31 -1.80 15.27
C GLY A 57 -0.02 -0.29 15.25
N GLY A 58 -0.84 0.47 14.56
CA GLY A 58 -0.72 1.93 14.45
C GLY A 58 -1.74 2.72 15.26
N GLN A 59 -2.70 2.05 15.91
CA GLN A 59 -3.82 2.68 16.62
C GLN A 59 -4.61 3.65 15.74
N LEU A 60 -4.95 3.23 14.52
CA LEU A 60 -5.61 4.06 13.51
C LEU A 60 -6.83 3.35 12.93
N GLU A 61 -7.90 4.12 12.68
CA GLU A 61 -8.94 3.69 11.74
C GLU A 61 -8.36 3.62 10.34
N THR A 62 -8.79 2.62 9.57
CA THR A 62 -8.37 2.38 8.20
C THR A 62 -9.44 1.63 7.43
N PHE A 63 -9.06 1.08 6.29
CA PHE A 63 -9.88 0.18 5.50
C PHE A 63 -9.12 -1.11 5.22
N GLU A 64 -9.80 -2.24 5.42
CA GLU A 64 -9.35 -3.56 5.00
C GLU A 64 -9.81 -3.81 3.58
N ILE A 65 -8.90 -4.25 2.72
CA ILE A 65 -9.19 -4.72 1.37
C ILE A 65 -9.59 -6.18 1.49
N ILE A 66 -10.84 -6.50 1.17
CA ILE A 66 -11.40 -7.84 1.34
C ILE A 66 -10.91 -8.76 0.23
N TRP A 67 -10.18 -9.81 0.60
CA TRP A 67 -9.75 -10.86 -0.31
C TRP A 67 -10.91 -11.83 -0.57
N PRO A 68 -11.37 -12.00 -1.82
CA PRO A 68 -12.60 -12.73 -2.08
C PRO A 68 -12.42 -14.23 -2.28
N TRP A 69 -11.18 -14.74 -2.30
CA TRP A 69 -10.91 -16.11 -2.65
C TRP A 69 -10.58 -16.97 -1.43
N ASP A 70 -11.08 -18.22 -1.49
CA ASP A 70 -10.85 -19.31 -0.57
C ASP A 70 -10.43 -20.51 -1.45
N GLU A 71 -9.13 -20.60 -1.77
CA GLU A 71 -8.59 -21.58 -2.71
C GLU A 71 -8.46 -22.98 -2.07
N ASP A 72 -8.28 -23.05 -0.76
CA ASP A 72 -8.18 -24.32 -0.03
C ASP A 72 -9.52 -24.86 0.45
N GLY A 73 -10.60 -24.07 0.37
CA GLY A 73 -11.96 -24.49 0.65
C GLY A 73 -12.28 -24.64 2.15
N ASP A 74 -11.53 -23.97 3.01
CA ASP A 74 -11.76 -24.06 4.47
C ASP A 74 -12.88 -23.13 4.98
N GLY A 75 -13.45 -22.33 4.08
CA GLY A 75 -14.52 -21.38 4.38
C GLY A 75 -14.02 -20.01 4.87
N GLN A 76 -12.71 -19.76 4.80
CA GLN A 76 -12.08 -18.50 5.15
C GLN A 76 -11.32 -17.94 3.95
N PRO A 77 -11.21 -16.60 3.82
CA PRO A 77 -10.33 -16.03 2.80
C PRO A 77 -8.86 -16.44 3.01
N ASP A 78 -8.15 -16.77 1.94
CA ASP A 78 -6.73 -17.14 2.00
C ASP A 78 -5.82 -16.01 2.49
N ARG A 79 -6.31 -14.78 2.46
CA ARG A 79 -5.59 -13.60 2.92
C ARG A 79 -6.53 -12.71 3.74
N ASP A 80 -6.02 -12.25 4.86
CA ASP A 80 -6.69 -11.33 5.74
C ASP A 80 -5.79 -10.13 6.09
N ARG A 81 -6.35 -9.15 6.75
CA ARG A 81 -5.64 -7.96 7.25
C ARG A 81 -4.86 -7.20 6.17
N LEU A 82 -5.39 -7.18 4.94
CA LEU A 82 -4.86 -6.38 3.84
C LEU A 82 -5.32 -4.94 4.02
N LEU A 83 -4.51 -4.11 4.65
CA LEU A 83 -4.89 -2.76 5.08
C LEU A 83 -4.25 -1.68 4.21
N CYS A 84 -4.92 -0.52 4.13
CA CYS A 84 -4.25 0.74 3.84
C CYS A 84 -3.69 1.30 5.13
N HIS A 85 -2.38 1.52 5.23
CA HIS A 85 -1.78 2.08 6.44
C HIS A 85 -0.49 2.87 6.15
N PRO A 86 -0.07 3.80 7.05
CA PRO A 86 1.16 4.55 6.84
C PRO A 86 2.40 3.66 6.85
N ALA A 87 3.22 3.78 5.84
CA ALA A 87 4.60 3.28 5.78
C ALA A 87 5.33 4.02 4.65
N ASN A 88 6.64 4.20 4.78
CA ASN A 88 7.43 4.88 3.74
C ASN A 88 8.16 3.91 2.82
N ALA A 89 8.32 2.65 3.22
CA ALA A 89 8.95 1.58 2.46
C ALA A 89 8.39 0.22 2.88
N VAL A 90 8.76 -0.84 2.14
CA VAL A 90 8.32 -2.21 2.43
C VAL A 90 8.90 -2.77 3.73
N ARG A 91 9.99 -2.19 4.23
CA ARG A 91 10.62 -2.57 5.51
C ARG A 91 10.71 -1.37 6.44
N ASN A 92 10.70 -1.66 7.74
CA ASN A 92 10.98 -0.66 8.77
C ASN A 92 12.50 -0.48 8.96
N ARG A 93 12.90 0.44 9.85
CA ARG A 93 14.32 0.69 10.17
C ARG A 93 15.02 -0.51 10.80
N GLY A 94 14.28 -1.45 11.38
CA GLY A 94 14.80 -2.70 11.92
C GLY A 94 14.98 -3.80 10.88
N GLY A 95 14.70 -3.53 9.60
CA GLY A 95 14.79 -4.51 8.50
C GLY A 95 13.62 -5.48 8.41
N GLU A 96 12.59 -5.32 9.23
CA GLU A 96 11.39 -6.17 9.20
C GLU A 96 10.48 -5.77 8.04
N LEU A 97 9.95 -6.77 7.32
CA LEU A 97 8.90 -6.57 6.34
C LEU A 97 7.62 -6.09 7.05
N ILE A 98 7.15 -4.91 6.67
CA ILE A 98 5.94 -4.29 7.24
C ILE A 98 4.78 -4.22 6.26
N LEU A 99 5.06 -4.38 4.96
CA LEU A 99 4.05 -4.44 3.91
C LEU A 99 3.97 -5.87 3.36
N LEU A 100 2.98 -6.64 3.81
CA LEU A 100 2.74 -8.04 3.40
C LEU A 100 1.46 -8.17 2.54
N GLY A 101 1.26 -7.22 1.64
CA GLY A 101 0.07 -7.08 0.83
C GLY A 101 -0.72 -5.81 1.12
N CYS A 102 -0.33 -5.06 2.15
CA CYS A 102 -0.91 -3.76 2.48
C CYS A 102 -0.46 -2.67 1.50
N VAL A 103 -1.27 -1.65 1.34
CA VAL A 103 -0.99 -0.46 0.52
C VAL A 103 -0.63 0.71 1.43
N ALA A 104 0.53 1.32 1.20
CA ALA A 104 0.95 2.49 1.97
C ALA A 104 0.95 3.75 1.10
N PRO A 105 0.07 4.72 1.38
CA PRO A 105 0.06 5.99 0.65
C PRO A 105 1.19 6.92 1.08
N GLY A 106 1.64 7.78 0.17
CA GLY A 106 2.62 8.82 0.38
C GLY A 106 2.34 10.07 -0.45
N LEU A 107 3.03 11.17 -0.17
CA LEU A 107 2.87 12.41 -0.92
C LEU A 107 3.77 12.43 -2.17
N GLU A 108 4.99 11.93 -2.05
CA GLU A 108 5.99 11.93 -3.11
C GLU A 108 6.72 10.59 -3.17
N ARG A 109 7.24 10.24 -4.34
CA ARG A 109 8.18 9.12 -4.50
C ARG A 109 9.56 9.53 -4.04
N VAL A 110 10.20 8.65 -3.28
CA VAL A 110 11.55 8.83 -2.77
C VAL A 110 12.37 7.59 -3.10
N ASP A 111 13.57 7.76 -3.68
CA ASP A 111 14.40 6.63 -4.11
C ASP A 111 15.39 6.17 -3.03
N ASP A 112 15.47 6.90 -1.93
CA ASP A 112 16.47 6.71 -0.88
C ASP A 112 15.89 6.69 0.53
N VAL A 113 14.85 5.90 0.74
CA VAL A 113 14.44 5.56 2.10
C VAL A 113 15.52 4.68 2.72
N TRP A 114 16.15 5.19 3.75
CA TRP A 114 17.27 4.48 4.41
C TRP A 114 16.74 3.38 5.32
N GLU A 115 17.32 2.20 5.15
CA GLU A 115 17.06 1.04 5.98
C GLU A 115 18.33 0.65 6.74
N THR A 116 18.24 0.52 8.06
CA THR A 116 19.30 -0.06 8.89
C THR A 116 18.84 -1.40 9.44
N PHE A 117 19.67 -2.43 9.33
CA PHE A 117 19.39 -3.75 9.89
C PHE A 117 19.90 -3.85 11.33
N PRO A 118 19.17 -4.54 12.23
CA PRO A 118 19.63 -4.76 13.60
C PRO A 118 21.01 -5.46 13.63
N GLY A 119 21.91 -4.94 14.46
CA GLY A 119 23.27 -5.52 14.67
C GLY A 119 24.29 -5.22 13.58
N GLN A 120 23.98 -4.34 12.64
CA GLN A 120 24.89 -3.92 11.59
C GLN A 120 25.33 -2.46 11.80
N ASP A 121 26.60 -2.16 11.40
CA ASP A 121 27.10 -0.80 11.45
C ASP A 121 26.24 0.07 10.50
N PRO A 122 25.63 1.17 11.00
CA PRO A 122 24.82 2.06 10.19
C PRO A 122 25.54 2.63 8.96
N HIS A 123 26.85 2.64 8.96
CA HIS A 123 27.67 3.16 7.86
C HIS A 123 27.94 2.14 6.76
N GLU A 124 27.84 0.82 7.05
CA GLU A 124 28.17 -0.23 6.07
C GLU A 124 26.95 -0.78 5.32
N LEU A 125 25.74 -0.63 5.84
CA LEU A 125 24.59 -1.42 5.38
C LEU A 125 23.27 -0.63 5.22
N ALA A 126 23.36 0.68 5.14
CA ALA A 126 22.20 1.47 4.73
C ALA A 126 21.83 1.15 3.29
N ARG A 127 20.79 0.38 3.10
CA ARG A 127 20.22 0.14 1.77
C ARG A 127 19.24 1.26 1.43
N LYS A 128 19.42 1.85 0.26
CA LYS A 128 18.45 2.78 -0.29
C LYS A 128 17.29 1.98 -0.86
N LEU A 129 16.10 2.19 -0.34
CA LEU A 129 14.87 1.57 -0.81
C LEU A 129 14.01 2.57 -1.58
N PRO A 130 13.43 2.17 -2.71
CA PRO A 130 12.35 2.94 -3.31
C PRO A 130 11.15 2.96 -2.35
N GLY A 131 10.60 4.13 -2.13
CA GLY A 131 9.51 4.32 -1.20
C GLY A 131 8.73 5.59 -1.47
N VAL A 132 8.06 6.06 -0.45
CA VAL A 132 7.28 7.30 -0.46
C VAL A 132 7.60 8.16 0.75
N SER A 133 7.32 9.44 0.66
CA SER A 133 7.48 10.38 1.77
C SER A 133 6.14 10.72 2.41
N SER A 134 6.20 11.23 3.65
CA SER A 134 5.05 11.81 4.36
C SER A 134 3.82 10.91 4.38
N SER A 135 4.03 9.62 4.63
CA SER A 135 3.00 8.59 4.55
C SER A 135 1.82 8.84 5.52
N ARG A 136 2.08 9.35 6.72
CA ARG A 136 1.01 9.69 7.68
C ARG A 136 0.11 10.82 7.16
N THR A 137 0.69 11.86 6.56
CA THR A 137 -0.07 12.97 5.97
C THR A 137 -0.89 12.49 4.77
N ALA A 138 -0.29 11.67 3.91
CA ALA A 138 -0.99 11.08 2.77
C ALA A 138 -2.14 10.17 3.23
N PHE A 139 -1.92 9.35 4.23
CA PHE A 139 -2.95 8.50 4.82
C PHE A 139 -4.13 9.34 5.39
N LYS A 140 -3.83 10.44 6.06
CA LYS A 140 -4.86 11.36 6.54
C LYS A 140 -5.69 11.92 5.38
N ARG A 141 -5.06 12.33 4.28
CA ARG A 141 -5.76 12.79 3.07
C ARG A 141 -6.63 11.69 2.45
N PHE A 142 -6.14 10.45 2.41
CA PHE A 142 -6.91 9.30 1.98
C PHE A 142 -8.18 9.11 2.83
N MET A 143 -8.05 9.13 4.14
CA MET A 143 -9.17 8.99 5.06
C MET A 143 -10.16 10.15 4.97
N GLU A 144 -9.68 11.39 4.85
CA GLU A 144 -10.53 12.58 4.69
C GLU A 144 -11.32 12.56 3.38
N ALA A 145 -10.68 12.16 2.27
CA ALA A 145 -11.37 12.04 0.98
C ALA A 145 -12.41 10.92 0.96
N THR A 146 -12.11 9.79 1.62
CA THR A 146 -13.06 8.68 1.74
C THR A 146 -14.26 9.05 2.65
N GLY A 147 -14.05 9.92 3.62
CA GLY A 147 -15.09 10.42 4.51
C GLY A 147 -15.65 9.36 5.46
N GLU A 148 -16.95 9.46 5.74
CA GLU A 148 -17.63 8.62 6.73
C GLU A 148 -18.17 7.28 6.15
N LEU A 149 -17.71 6.89 4.97
CA LEU A 149 -18.16 5.64 4.34
C LEU A 149 -17.70 4.43 5.17
N ASP A 150 -18.59 3.45 5.33
CA ASP A 150 -18.26 2.17 5.95
C ASP A 150 -17.55 1.22 4.97
N SER A 151 -17.80 1.41 3.69
CA SER A 151 -17.17 0.62 2.62
C SER A 151 -17.11 1.36 1.30
N PHE A 152 -16.20 0.94 0.43
CA PHE A 152 -16.09 1.43 -0.94
C PHE A 152 -15.44 0.39 -1.84
N GLU A 153 -15.50 0.61 -3.16
CA GLU A 153 -14.75 -0.18 -4.14
C GLU A 153 -13.38 0.44 -4.45
N LEU A 154 -12.36 -0.41 -4.52
CA LEU A 154 -11.02 -0.11 -4.97
C LEU A 154 -10.74 -0.87 -6.27
N GLU A 155 -10.43 -0.17 -7.34
CA GLU A 155 -9.91 -0.76 -8.58
C GLU A 155 -8.38 -0.77 -8.55
N ILE A 156 -7.78 -1.92 -8.85
CA ILE A 156 -6.32 -2.08 -8.92
C ILE A 156 -5.91 -2.47 -10.34
N THR A 157 -5.05 -1.67 -10.93
CA THR A 157 -4.43 -1.93 -12.24
C THR A 157 -2.92 -1.83 -12.14
N GLU A 158 -2.21 -2.42 -13.10
CA GLU A 158 -0.76 -2.25 -13.19
C GLU A 158 -0.29 -2.19 -14.64
N LEU A 159 0.85 -1.54 -14.85
CA LEU A 159 1.48 -1.50 -16.15
C LEU A 159 1.90 -2.91 -16.54
N THR A 160 1.44 -3.38 -17.71
CA THR A 160 1.82 -4.70 -18.19
C THR A 160 3.23 -4.64 -18.78
N PRO A 161 4.19 -5.45 -18.29
CA PRO A 161 5.51 -5.53 -18.90
C PRO A 161 5.41 -5.89 -20.38
N GLY A 162 6.04 -5.08 -21.26
CA GLY A 162 6.04 -5.32 -22.69
C GLY A 162 4.85 -4.74 -23.47
N ALA A 163 3.90 -4.05 -22.82
CA ALA A 163 2.88 -3.22 -23.47
C ALA A 163 3.44 -1.82 -23.74
N GLY A 164 4.42 -1.73 -24.61
CA GLY A 164 5.05 -0.46 -24.99
C GLY A 164 5.14 -0.30 -26.46
#